data_ba5edf0ed607f759ef3ad65db8aa0609
#
_entry.id   ba5edf0ed607f759ef3ad65db8aa0609
#
_cell.length_a   1.000
_cell.length_b   1.000
_cell.length_c   1.000
_cell.angle_alpha   90.00
_cell.angle_beta   90.00
_cell.angle_gamma   90.00
#
_symmetry.space_group_name_H-M   'P 1'
#
loop_
_entity.id
_entity.type
_entity.pdbx_description
1 polymer ?
#
loop_
_entity_poly.entity_id
_entity_poly.type
_entity_poly.pdbx_seq_one_letter_code
_entity_poly.pdbx_strand_id
1 'polypeptide(L)'
;DKLIGRFGVGLKDALATLYRHGVDVKIKSKCGIIKLKTASKVGFDDIITLHAEILPSDNIKMIGTDFCLYGCTKEDIEKAKSLFLTFTEDKVLEKTKYGEVLANNGVNSNIYINGVRVAEELNFLFSYNITSLNSQIKKALNRERTNVGRTAYTGRIKDILKDCCSDIVIKKLVEDLQEFGSGNKHDELSWNDIAMYASRKMSEINTATTYVTTDNLKNNPSLIDDMRRNGYNPVVVPDNLINKMEDYNTGAEEGKTLVTANQYIKEEQNRFTPQIVEIDSLSVAERRVYDITDKILELIGGKPRNVKCIQIVEKIYESEIFNETVGLWEPKENRILIKRNQLNELNSYAGTLLHECAHAISGASDVSRD
;
A
#
# COMPACT_ATOMS: atom_id res chain seq x y z
N ASP A 1 -12.06 -13.56 24.70
CA ASP A 1 -11.37 -14.74 25.27
C ASP A 1 -9.87 -14.53 25.20
N LYS A 2 -9.25 -14.24 26.35
CA LYS A 2 -7.79 -14.09 26.49
C LYS A 2 -7.06 -15.45 26.62
N LEU A 3 -7.78 -16.57 26.61
CA LEU A 3 -7.22 -17.90 26.79
C LEU A 3 -6.73 -18.47 25.47
N ILE A 4 -5.52 -18.99 25.47
CA ILE A 4 -4.91 -19.66 24.32
C ILE A 4 -5.51 -21.08 24.15
N GLY A 5 -5.92 -21.73 25.26
CA GLY A 5 -6.48 -23.08 25.28
C GLY A 5 -7.87 -23.18 24.62
N ARG A 6 -8.05 -24.04 23.60
CA ARG A 6 -9.32 -24.23 22.91
C ARG A 6 -9.86 -25.66 23.00
N PHE A 7 -8.98 -26.67 22.94
CA PHE A 7 -9.38 -28.06 22.74
C PHE A 7 -9.32 -28.92 24.00
N GLY A 8 -8.78 -28.40 25.10
CA GLY A 8 -8.67 -29.12 26.39
C GLY A 8 -7.70 -30.33 26.39
N VAL A 9 -7.01 -30.61 25.29
CA VAL A 9 -6.13 -31.77 25.14
C VAL A 9 -4.65 -31.43 25.12
N GLY A 10 -4.28 -30.14 25.03
CA GLY A 10 -2.89 -29.68 24.85
C GLY A 10 -1.92 -30.20 25.93
N LEU A 11 -2.33 -30.24 27.19
CA LEU A 11 -1.50 -30.77 28.25
C LEU A 11 -1.22 -32.28 28.07
N LYS A 12 -2.24 -33.06 27.70
CA LYS A 12 -2.07 -34.52 27.47
C LYS A 12 -1.11 -34.78 26.32
N ASP A 13 -1.22 -34.03 25.24
CA ASP A 13 -0.35 -34.15 24.07
C ASP A 13 1.09 -33.75 24.40
N ALA A 14 1.25 -32.63 25.13
CA ALA A 14 2.57 -32.17 25.59
C ALA A 14 3.25 -33.22 26.48
N LEU A 15 2.53 -33.77 27.46
CA LEU A 15 3.05 -34.80 28.36
C LEU A 15 3.48 -36.06 27.58
N ALA A 16 2.64 -36.52 26.63
CA ALA A 16 2.97 -37.68 25.79
C ALA A 16 4.19 -37.42 24.90
N THR A 17 4.31 -36.20 24.36
CA THR A 17 5.45 -35.79 23.53
C THR A 17 6.72 -35.69 24.33
N LEU A 18 6.71 -35.04 25.50
CA LEU A 18 7.86 -34.93 26.42
C LEU A 18 8.35 -36.29 26.85
N TYR A 19 7.44 -37.18 27.23
CA TYR A 19 7.78 -38.55 27.62
C TYR A 19 8.46 -39.31 26.48
N ARG A 20 7.97 -39.23 25.24
CA ARG A 20 8.58 -39.86 24.06
C ARG A 20 10.02 -39.34 23.79
N HIS A 21 10.27 -38.08 24.11
CA HIS A 21 11.60 -37.47 23.98
C HIS A 21 12.49 -37.63 25.20
N GLY A 22 12.10 -38.47 26.19
CA GLY A 22 12.90 -38.76 27.36
C GLY A 22 12.93 -37.65 28.40
N VAL A 23 12.03 -36.66 28.30
CA VAL A 23 11.90 -35.61 29.31
C VAL A 23 10.99 -36.10 30.43
N ASP A 24 11.53 -36.22 31.65
CA ASP A 24 10.75 -36.55 32.83
C ASP A 24 9.97 -35.35 33.32
N VAL A 25 8.66 -35.53 33.56
CA VAL A 25 7.72 -34.46 33.92
C VAL A 25 7.12 -34.74 35.29
N LYS A 26 7.28 -33.78 36.23
CA LYS A 26 6.65 -33.78 37.52
C LYS A 26 5.77 -32.54 37.67
N ILE A 27 4.46 -32.73 37.86
CA ILE A 27 3.50 -31.63 38.10
C ILE A 27 3.16 -31.63 39.59
N LYS A 28 3.40 -30.49 40.26
CA LYS A 28 3.10 -30.32 41.66
C LYS A 28 1.98 -29.29 41.88
N SER A 29 1.10 -29.59 42.80
CA SER A 29 0.05 -28.68 43.26
C SER A 29 -0.29 -28.98 44.74
N LYS A 30 -1.10 -28.10 45.31
CA LYS A 30 -1.62 -28.37 46.68
C LYS A 30 -2.44 -29.67 46.76
N CYS A 31 -3.01 -30.15 45.66
CA CYS A 31 -3.86 -31.35 45.63
C CYS A 31 -3.08 -32.64 45.41
N GLY A 32 -1.81 -32.58 44.99
CA GLY A 32 -0.99 -33.75 44.75
C GLY A 32 0.13 -33.52 43.77
N ILE A 33 0.88 -34.60 43.53
CA ILE A 33 1.97 -34.66 42.58
C ILE A 33 1.60 -35.64 41.49
N ILE A 34 1.76 -35.24 40.23
CA ILE A 34 1.54 -36.08 39.05
C ILE A 34 2.89 -36.43 38.46
N LYS A 35 3.14 -37.71 38.23
CA LYS A 35 4.27 -38.26 37.46
C LYS A 35 3.75 -39.09 36.31
N LEU A 36 4.57 -39.27 35.29
CA LEU A 36 4.25 -40.13 34.15
C LEU A 36 4.88 -41.49 34.34
N LYS A 37 4.14 -42.56 34.02
CA LYS A 37 4.67 -43.92 33.96
C LYS A 37 3.95 -44.73 32.87
N THR A 38 4.60 -45.74 32.37
CA THR A 38 3.95 -46.72 31.49
C THR A 38 3.34 -47.86 32.34
N ALA A 39 2.18 -48.30 31.98
CA ALA A 39 1.51 -49.44 32.58
C ALA A 39 0.57 -50.09 31.54
N SER A 40 0.17 -51.34 31.80
CA SER A 40 -0.84 -52.01 30.97
C SER A 40 -2.14 -51.26 31.03
N LYS A 41 -2.82 -51.20 29.89
CA LYS A 41 -4.14 -50.58 29.80
C LYS A 41 -5.17 -51.44 30.54
N VAL A 42 -5.99 -50.82 31.36
CA VAL A 42 -7.02 -51.54 32.13
C VAL A 42 -7.86 -52.43 31.20
N GLY A 43 -7.89 -53.72 31.47
CA GLY A 43 -8.56 -54.73 30.67
C GLY A 43 -7.81 -55.24 29.43
N PHE A 44 -6.55 -54.85 29.22
CA PHE A 44 -5.72 -55.27 28.08
C PHE A 44 -4.24 -55.37 28.54
N ASP A 45 -3.84 -56.56 28.98
CA ASP A 45 -2.49 -56.74 29.58
C ASP A 45 -1.34 -56.56 28.59
N ASP A 46 -1.60 -56.83 27.29
CA ASP A 46 -0.59 -56.70 26.23
C ASP A 46 -0.44 -55.23 25.68
N ILE A 47 -1.32 -54.33 26.08
CA ILE A 47 -1.31 -52.96 25.58
C ILE A 47 -0.66 -52.03 26.66
N ILE A 48 0.54 -51.60 26.42
CA ILE A 48 1.24 -50.62 27.29
C ILE A 48 0.86 -49.19 26.87
N THR A 49 0.39 -48.40 27.82
CA THR A 49 0.01 -47.00 27.63
C THR A 49 0.66 -46.07 28.65
N LEU A 50 0.71 -44.77 28.33
CA LEU A 50 1.18 -43.74 29.26
C LEU A 50 0.10 -43.43 30.28
N HIS A 51 0.44 -43.51 31.55
CA HIS A 51 -0.47 -43.23 32.67
C HIS A 51 0.05 -42.04 33.50
N ALA A 52 -0.89 -41.33 34.14
CA ALA A 52 -0.60 -40.38 35.20
C ALA A 52 -0.65 -41.09 36.56
N GLU A 53 0.47 -41.12 37.28
CA GLU A 53 0.52 -41.57 38.69
C GLU A 53 0.29 -40.35 39.59
N ILE A 54 -0.71 -40.42 40.45
CA ILE A 54 -1.09 -39.34 41.37
C ILE A 54 -0.61 -39.72 42.75
N LEU A 55 0.28 -38.90 43.32
CA LEU A 55 0.85 -39.07 44.65
C LEU A 55 0.34 -37.94 45.57
N PRO A 56 0.36 -38.15 46.91
CA PRO A 56 0.06 -37.10 47.87
C PRO A 56 0.92 -35.83 47.67
N SER A 57 0.36 -34.66 47.98
CA SER A 57 1.11 -33.41 47.91
C SER A 57 2.22 -33.36 48.97
N ASP A 58 3.40 -32.90 48.57
CA ASP A 58 4.50 -32.60 49.50
C ASP A 58 4.36 -31.21 50.14
N ASN A 59 3.44 -30.35 49.61
CA ASN A 59 3.17 -29.01 50.14
C ASN A 59 1.69 -28.61 49.95
N ILE A 60 0.85 -28.85 50.93
CA ILE A 60 -0.58 -28.50 50.94
C ILE A 60 -0.86 -27.00 50.99
N LYS A 61 0.15 -26.18 51.33
CA LYS A 61 0.04 -24.70 51.30
C LYS A 61 0.45 -24.07 49.99
N MET A 62 0.82 -24.88 49.02
CA MET A 62 1.27 -24.42 47.70
C MET A 62 0.14 -23.66 47.01
N ILE A 63 0.49 -22.48 46.44
CA ILE A 63 -0.40 -21.67 45.59
C ILE A 63 0.03 -21.88 44.15
N GLY A 64 -0.91 -22.27 43.28
CA GLY A 64 -0.64 -22.50 41.87
C GLY A 64 -0.25 -23.96 41.56
N THR A 65 0.43 -24.13 40.42
CA THR A 65 0.91 -25.45 39.91
C THR A 65 2.28 -25.27 39.31
N ASP A 66 3.23 -26.11 39.73
CA ASP A 66 4.59 -26.17 39.19
C ASP A 66 4.72 -27.31 38.19
N PHE A 67 5.27 -26.99 37.03
CA PHE A 67 5.69 -27.97 36.04
C PHE A 67 7.20 -28.09 36.06
N CYS A 68 7.72 -29.21 36.61
CA CYS A 68 9.13 -29.47 36.62
C CYS A 68 9.49 -30.40 35.47
N LEU A 69 10.35 -29.98 34.59
CA LEU A 69 10.85 -30.71 33.43
C LEU A 69 12.31 -31.08 33.66
N TYR A 70 12.66 -32.38 33.58
CA TYR A 70 14.01 -32.87 33.74
C TYR A 70 14.50 -33.48 32.44
N GLY A 71 15.73 -33.15 32.05
CA GLY A 71 16.33 -33.64 30.82
C GLY A 71 16.19 -32.69 29.62
N CYS A 72 15.63 -31.48 29.82
CA CYS A 72 15.64 -30.42 28.80
C CYS A 72 17.04 -29.76 28.74
N THR A 73 17.53 -29.50 27.54
CA THR A 73 18.73 -28.70 27.32
C THR A 73 18.43 -27.20 27.46
N LYS A 74 19.47 -26.40 27.63
CA LYS A 74 19.35 -24.96 27.63
C LYS A 74 18.81 -24.45 26.28
N GLU A 75 19.24 -25.09 25.19
CA GLU A 75 18.76 -24.77 23.81
C GLU A 75 17.27 -25.03 23.66
N ASP A 76 16.75 -26.16 24.19
CA ASP A 76 15.31 -26.43 24.12
C ASP A 76 14.48 -25.35 24.82
N ILE A 77 14.98 -24.88 25.97
CA ILE A 77 14.32 -23.85 26.76
C ILE A 77 14.31 -22.50 25.99
N GLU A 78 15.45 -22.08 25.46
CA GLU A 78 15.55 -20.83 24.72
C GLU A 78 14.72 -20.89 23.42
N LYS A 79 14.71 -22.01 22.71
CA LYS A 79 13.86 -22.23 21.53
C LYS A 79 12.39 -22.19 21.92
N ALA A 80 11.99 -22.79 23.02
CA ALA A 80 10.61 -22.72 23.50
C ALA A 80 10.21 -21.28 23.86
N LYS A 81 11.07 -20.52 24.56
CA LYS A 81 10.83 -19.13 24.92
C LYS A 81 10.68 -18.25 23.69
N SER A 82 11.48 -18.47 22.64
CA SER A 82 11.39 -17.68 21.40
C SER A 82 10.05 -17.78 20.68
N LEU A 83 9.21 -18.76 21.03
CA LEU A 83 7.84 -18.88 20.50
C LEU A 83 6.82 -17.98 21.22
N PHE A 84 7.20 -17.33 22.31
CA PHE A 84 6.28 -16.51 23.09
C PHE A 84 6.77 -15.07 23.16
N LEU A 85 5.91 -14.15 22.74
CA LEU A 85 6.18 -12.70 22.73
C LEU A 85 6.67 -12.18 24.10
N THR A 86 6.17 -12.76 25.19
CA THR A 86 6.57 -12.36 26.56
C THR A 86 8.06 -12.55 26.84
N PHE A 87 8.73 -13.46 26.12
CA PHE A 87 10.16 -13.75 26.31
C PHE A 87 11.03 -13.21 25.18
N THR A 88 10.45 -12.53 24.18
CA THR A 88 11.19 -11.86 23.12
C THR A 88 11.41 -10.38 23.46
N GLU A 89 12.37 -9.76 22.79
CA GLU A 89 12.66 -8.32 22.92
C GLU A 89 11.85 -7.47 21.93
N ASP A 90 10.80 -8.04 21.34
CA ASP A 90 9.97 -7.35 20.34
C ASP A 90 9.24 -6.17 20.97
N LYS A 91 9.64 -4.96 20.58
CA LYS A 91 9.08 -3.72 21.12
C LYS A 91 7.72 -3.43 20.50
N VAL A 92 6.71 -3.22 21.33
CA VAL A 92 5.39 -2.74 20.88
C VAL A 92 5.52 -1.29 20.42
N LEU A 93 5.17 -1.03 19.16
CA LEU A 93 5.12 0.31 18.55
C LEU A 93 3.74 0.94 18.77
N GLU A 94 2.68 0.14 18.59
CA GLU A 94 1.31 0.60 18.77
C GLU A 94 0.37 -0.54 19.15
N LYS A 95 -0.67 -0.22 19.94
CA LYS A 95 -1.76 -1.13 20.29
C LYS A 95 -3.06 -0.63 19.68
N THR A 96 -3.76 -1.54 19.01
CA THR A 96 -5.06 -1.29 18.39
C THR A 96 -6.11 -2.23 18.97
N LYS A 97 -7.38 -2.02 18.63
CA LYS A 97 -8.46 -2.93 19.05
C LYS A 97 -8.37 -4.33 18.44
N TYR A 98 -7.57 -4.51 17.40
CA TYR A 98 -7.41 -5.78 16.70
C TYR A 98 -6.13 -6.53 17.08
N GLY A 99 -5.13 -5.80 17.57
CA GLY A 99 -3.82 -6.35 17.93
C GLY A 99 -2.77 -5.27 18.13
N GLU A 100 -1.51 -5.67 18.07
CA GLU A 100 -0.36 -4.82 18.30
C GLU A 100 0.57 -4.85 17.10
N VAL A 101 1.13 -3.70 16.74
CA VAL A 101 2.25 -3.56 15.80
C VAL A 101 3.54 -3.58 16.61
N LEU A 102 4.46 -4.44 16.22
CA LEU A 102 5.74 -4.63 16.87
C LEU A 102 6.88 -4.20 15.95
N ALA A 103 7.97 -3.73 16.51
CA ALA A 103 9.18 -3.45 15.76
C ALA A 103 9.71 -4.74 15.13
N ASN A 104 10.09 -4.69 13.86
CA ASN A 104 10.86 -5.76 13.25
C ASN A 104 12.36 -5.45 13.50
N ASN A 105 13.00 -6.26 14.35
CA ASN A 105 14.41 -6.10 14.71
C ASN A 105 15.32 -7.15 14.05
N GLY A 106 14.75 -8.00 13.18
CA GLY A 106 15.44 -9.11 12.55
C GLY A 106 15.31 -9.14 11.04
N VAL A 107 15.80 -10.22 10.44
CA VAL A 107 15.63 -10.50 9.02
C VAL A 107 14.19 -10.87 8.70
N ASN A 108 13.50 -11.56 9.61
CA ASN A 108 12.13 -12.04 9.48
C ASN A 108 11.23 -11.34 10.48
N SER A 109 10.01 -11.02 10.03
CA SER A 109 8.95 -10.53 10.89
C SER A 109 8.18 -11.68 11.52
N ASN A 110 7.83 -11.55 12.78
CA ASN A 110 7.10 -12.56 13.53
C ASN A 110 5.60 -12.24 13.56
N ILE A 111 4.78 -13.27 13.35
CA ILE A 111 3.33 -13.18 13.52
C ILE A 111 2.93 -13.96 14.76
N TYR A 112 2.40 -13.22 15.73
CA TYR A 112 1.90 -13.80 16.99
C TYR A 112 0.37 -13.78 17.00
N ILE A 113 -0.22 -14.78 17.64
CA ILE A 113 -1.64 -14.81 17.99
C ILE A 113 -1.75 -14.97 19.50
N ASN A 114 -2.28 -13.96 20.20
CA ASN A 114 -2.34 -13.90 21.66
C ASN A 114 -0.97 -14.18 22.29
N GLY A 115 0.10 -13.62 21.72
CA GLY A 115 1.46 -13.74 22.21
C GLY A 115 2.17 -15.06 21.87
N VAL A 116 1.58 -15.94 21.07
CA VAL A 116 2.22 -17.18 20.58
C VAL A 116 2.57 -17.02 19.11
N ARG A 117 3.82 -17.24 18.74
CA ARG A 117 4.30 -17.17 17.35
C ARG A 117 3.68 -18.30 16.53
N VAL A 118 3.04 -17.93 15.43
CA VAL A 118 2.33 -18.86 14.52
C VAL A 118 2.91 -18.89 13.13
N ALA A 119 3.63 -17.84 12.74
CA ALA A 119 4.30 -17.75 11.44
C ALA A 119 5.47 -16.76 11.49
N GLU A 120 6.32 -16.82 10.47
CA GLU A 120 7.36 -15.87 10.15
C GLU A 120 7.19 -15.39 8.71
N GLU A 121 7.41 -14.09 8.48
CA GLU A 121 7.33 -13.47 7.16
C GLU A 121 8.67 -12.84 6.80
N LEU A 122 9.14 -13.12 5.59
CA LEU A 122 10.46 -12.67 5.13
C LEU A 122 10.52 -11.19 4.78
N ASN A 123 9.40 -10.62 4.36
CA ASN A 123 9.37 -9.29 3.76
C ASN A 123 8.25 -8.41 4.33
N PHE A 124 7.96 -8.52 5.62
CA PHE A 124 7.07 -7.60 6.30
C PHE A 124 7.85 -6.49 6.99
N LEU A 125 7.32 -5.28 6.93
CA LEU A 125 7.87 -4.09 7.58
C LEU A 125 7.82 -4.19 9.12
N PHE A 126 6.76 -4.84 9.63
CA PHE A 126 6.51 -4.99 11.05
C PHE A 126 6.29 -6.44 11.45
N SER A 127 6.54 -6.75 12.72
CA SER A 127 5.97 -7.92 13.37
C SER A 127 4.59 -7.58 13.95
N TYR A 128 3.74 -8.58 14.16
CA TYR A 128 2.35 -8.37 14.60
C TYR A 128 1.96 -9.34 15.72
N ASN A 129 1.20 -8.83 16.70
CA ASN A 129 0.51 -9.67 17.67
C ASN A 129 -1.00 -9.49 17.53
N ILE A 130 -1.69 -10.48 16.97
CA ILE A 130 -3.14 -10.46 16.74
C ILE A 130 -3.84 -10.89 18.02
N THR A 131 -4.62 -9.99 18.63
CA THR A 131 -5.35 -10.25 19.87
C THR A 131 -6.86 -10.42 19.65
N SER A 132 -7.39 -9.98 18.50
CA SER A 132 -8.80 -10.12 18.12
C SER A 132 -8.97 -11.11 16.97
N LEU A 133 -9.42 -12.33 17.26
CA LEU A 133 -9.51 -13.41 16.30
C LEU A 133 -10.80 -13.33 15.47
N ASN A 134 -10.67 -13.34 14.15
CA ASN A 134 -11.79 -13.51 13.23
C ASN A 134 -12.07 -15.00 12.93
N SER A 135 -13.13 -15.28 12.17
CA SER A 135 -13.52 -16.65 11.81
C SER A 135 -12.48 -17.39 10.96
N GLN A 136 -11.74 -16.66 10.10
CA GLN A 136 -10.69 -17.25 9.27
C GLN A 136 -9.51 -17.73 10.11
N ILE A 137 -9.00 -16.89 11.01
CA ILE A 137 -7.94 -17.26 11.95
C ILE A 137 -8.40 -18.42 12.84
N LYS A 138 -9.63 -18.34 13.38
CA LYS A 138 -10.17 -19.42 14.22
C LYS A 138 -10.24 -20.76 13.51
N LYS A 139 -10.54 -20.77 12.21
CA LYS A 139 -10.54 -21.99 11.37
C LYS A 139 -9.15 -22.49 11.04
N ALA A 140 -8.21 -21.57 10.78
CA ALA A 140 -6.83 -21.89 10.41
C ALA A 140 -5.99 -22.35 11.60
N LEU A 141 -6.36 -21.96 12.84
CA LEU A 141 -5.69 -22.44 14.04
C LEU A 141 -5.97 -23.93 14.21
N ASN A 142 -5.01 -24.74 13.77
CA ASN A 142 -5.01 -26.18 14.01
C ASN A 142 -4.69 -26.48 15.49
N ARG A 143 -4.69 -27.76 15.83
CA ARG A 143 -4.39 -28.25 17.18
C ARG A 143 -3.00 -27.84 17.66
N GLU A 144 -2.00 -27.84 16.79
CA GLU A 144 -0.60 -27.55 17.09
C GLU A 144 -0.27 -26.05 17.03
N ARG A 145 -1.15 -25.23 16.40
CA ARG A 145 -1.01 -23.77 16.26
C ARG A 145 0.27 -23.32 15.58
N THR A 146 0.83 -24.17 14.75
CA THR A 146 2.00 -23.89 13.94
C THR A 146 1.59 -23.74 12.48
N ASN A 147 2.35 -22.95 11.72
CA ASN A 147 2.16 -22.77 10.28
C ASN A 147 0.76 -22.33 9.85
N VAL A 148 0.23 -21.31 10.53
CA VAL A 148 -0.99 -20.64 10.08
C VAL A 148 -0.70 -19.95 8.75
N GLY A 149 -1.43 -20.35 7.70
CA GLY A 149 -1.22 -19.82 6.37
C GLY A 149 -1.46 -18.29 6.30
N ARG A 150 -0.65 -17.60 5.53
CA ARG A 150 -0.65 -16.12 5.38
C ARG A 150 -2.04 -15.55 5.09
N THR A 151 -2.83 -16.20 4.26
CA THR A 151 -4.19 -15.75 3.90
C THR A 151 -5.14 -15.67 5.10
N ALA A 152 -4.89 -16.45 6.17
CA ALA A 152 -5.75 -16.47 7.34
C ALA A 152 -5.62 -15.19 8.19
N TYR A 153 -4.43 -14.60 8.28
CA TYR A 153 -4.17 -13.44 9.13
C TYR A 153 -4.00 -12.12 8.37
N THR A 154 -3.76 -12.13 7.05
CA THR A 154 -3.57 -10.91 6.24
C THR A 154 -4.70 -9.89 6.45
N GLY A 155 -5.96 -10.32 6.41
CA GLY A 155 -7.09 -9.41 6.64
C GLY A 155 -7.04 -8.74 8.01
N ARG A 156 -6.63 -9.47 9.05
CA ARG A 156 -6.54 -8.91 10.40
C ARG A 156 -5.33 -7.96 10.55
N ILE A 157 -4.20 -8.24 9.89
CA ILE A 157 -3.05 -7.34 9.84
C ILE A 157 -3.44 -6.01 9.17
N LYS A 158 -4.17 -6.08 8.07
CA LYS A 158 -4.73 -4.88 7.41
C LYS A 158 -5.64 -4.07 8.35
N ASP A 159 -6.50 -4.75 9.12
CA ASP A 159 -7.36 -4.07 10.10
C ASP A 159 -6.52 -3.38 11.20
N ILE A 160 -5.44 -4.03 11.67
CA ILE A 160 -4.49 -3.44 12.62
C ILE A 160 -3.87 -2.18 12.04
N LEU A 161 -3.28 -2.26 10.85
CA LEU A 161 -2.60 -1.12 10.22
C LEU A 161 -3.53 0.06 9.94
N LYS A 162 -4.77 -0.18 9.53
CA LYS A 162 -5.77 0.87 9.30
C LYS A 162 -6.27 1.53 10.60
N ASP A 163 -6.18 0.84 11.71
CA ASP A 163 -6.56 1.35 13.04
C ASP A 163 -5.40 2.08 13.73
N CYS A 164 -4.19 2.04 13.16
CA CYS A 164 -3.01 2.72 13.68
C CYS A 164 -3.12 4.23 13.50
N CYS A 165 -2.68 4.96 14.54
CA CYS A 165 -2.65 6.41 14.58
C CYS A 165 -1.30 6.95 15.04
N SER A 166 -0.37 6.10 15.49
CA SER A 166 0.93 6.57 16.00
C SER A 166 1.84 7.06 14.88
N ASP A 167 2.50 8.18 15.13
CA ASP A 167 3.45 8.77 14.18
C ASP A 167 4.57 7.81 13.79
N ILE A 168 4.99 6.92 14.70
CA ILE A 168 6.07 5.96 14.45
C ILE A 168 5.67 4.94 13.37
N VAL A 169 4.47 4.38 13.46
CA VAL A 169 3.97 3.38 12.50
C VAL A 169 3.69 4.05 11.16
N ILE A 170 3.02 5.21 11.19
CA ILE A 170 2.68 5.99 9.98
C ILE A 170 3.95 6.41 9.25
N LYS A 171 4.94 6.95 9.97
CA LYS A 171 6.21 7.39 9.39
C LYS A 171 6.94 6.25 8.69
N LYS A 172 7.02 5.07 9.30
CA LYS A 172 7.64 3.90 8.68
C LYS A 172 6.91 3.43 7.41
N LEU A 173 5.56 3.43 7.41
CA LEU A 173 4.77 3.13 6.20
C LEU A 173 5.00 4.15 5.08
N VAL A 174 5.11 5.43 5.42
CA VAL A 174 5.38 6.51 4.47
C VAL A 174 6.80 6.41 3.92
N GLU A 175 7.79 6.14 4.77
CA GLU A 175 9.18 5.90 4.34
C GLU A 175 9.27 4.72 3.38
N ASP A 176 8.60 3.61 3.67
CA ASP A 176 8.54 2.44 2.79
C ASP A 176 7.85 2.74 1.45
N LEU A 177 6.81 3.58 1.45
CA LEU A 177 6.15 4.03 0.22
C LEU A 177 7.10 4.89 -0.64
N GLN A 178 7.93 5.74 -0.04
CA GLN A 178 8.92 6.55 -0.76
C GLN A 178 10.01 5.69 -1.42
N GLU A 179 10.38 4.58 -0.78
CA GLU A 179 11.35 3.62 -1.30
C GLU A 179 10.80 2.72 -2.42
N PHE A 180 9.50 2.79 -2.71
CA PHE A 180 8.89 1.99 -3.77
C PHE A 180 9.58 2.17 -5.13
N GLY A 181 9.95 3.41 -5.49
CA GLY A 181 10.63 3.75 -6.74
C GLY A 181 12.02 3.12 -6.89
N SER A 182 12.70 2.82 -5.79
CA SER A 182 14.01 2.14 -5.76
C SER A 182 13.91 0.61 -5.77
N GLY A 183 12.68 0.06 -5.73
CA GLY A 183 12.42 -1.38 -5.72
C GLY A 183 12.44 -2.02 -4.33
N ASN A 184 12.75 -1.26 -3.30
CA ASN A 184 12.76 -1.70 -1.91
C ASN A 184 11.41 -1.42 -1.27
N LYS A 185 10.52 -2.39 -1.28
CA LYS A 185 9.21 -2.29 -0.61
C LYS A 185 8.91 -3.53 0.19
N HIS A 186 8.18 -3.35 1.29
CA HIS A 186 7.66 -4.45 2.06
C HIS A 186 6.26 -4.87 1.54
N ASP A 187 5.87 -6.07 1.92
CA ASP A 187 4.65 -6.69 1.40
C ASP A 187 3.37 -5.99 1.82
N GLU A 188 3.38 -5.25 2.94
CA GLU A 188 2.25 -4.45 3.40
C GLU A 188 1.82 -3.42 2.35
N LEU A 189 2.77 -2.79 1.67
CA LEU A 189 2.47 -1.83 0.60
C LEU A 189 2.08 -2.47 -0.75
N SER A 190 2.19 -3.79 -0.86
CA SER A 190 1.58 -4.53 -1.98
C SER A 190 0.05 -4.63 -1.84
N TRP A 191 -0.48 -4.38 -0.65
CA TRP A 191 -1.92 -4.32 -0.42
C TRP A 191 -2.44 -2.92 -0.72
N ASN A 192 -3.18 -2.79 -1.79
CA ASN A 192 -3.68 -1.50 -2.28
C ASN A 192 -4.39 -0.65 -1.21
N ASP A 193 -5.10 -1.27 -0.29
CA ASP A 193 -5.81 -0.58 0.78
C ASP A 193 -4.86 0.01 1.84
N ILE A 194 -3.72 -0.64 2.09
CA ILE A 194 -2.67 -0.12 2.97
C ILE A 194 -1.83 0.93 2.25
N ALA A 195 -1.49 0.70 0.98
CA ALA A 195 -0.81 1.71 0.17
C ALA A 195 -1.64 3.01 0.05
N MET A 196 -2.95 2.92 -0.18
CA MET A 196 -3.86 4.08 -0.14
C MET A 196 -3.89 4.75 1.23
N TYR A 197 -3.92 3.97 2.31
CA TYR A 197 -3.86 4.53 3.66
C TYR A 197 -2.55 5.29 3.89
N ALA A 198 -1.39 4.70 3.54
CA ALA A 198 -0.09 5.34 3.64
C ALA A 198 0.01 6.62 2.80
N SER A 199 -0.51 6.59 1.56
CA SER A 199 -0.54 7.76 0.66
C SER A 199 -1.34 8.91 1.25
N ARG A 200 -2.53 8.63 1.79
CA ARG A 200 -3.35 9.65 2.44
C ARG A 200 -2.62 10.28 3.63
N LYS A 201 -2.01 9.45 4.47
CA LYS A 201 -1.23 9.94 5.62
C LYS A 201 -0.01 10.75 5.19
N MET A 202 0.65 10.35 4.11
CA MET A 202 1.75 11.10 3.52
C MET A 202 1.32 12.50 3.06
N SER A 203 0.18 12.59 2.36
CA SER A 203 -0.36 13.88 1.90
C SER A 203 -0.86 14.77 3.05
N GLU A 204 -1.35 14.18 4.16
CA GLU A 204 -1.68 14.90 5.38
C GLU A 204 -0.42 15.51 6.05
N ILE A 205 0.71 14.80 6.01
CA ILE A 205 2.00 15.26 6.57
C ILE A 205 2.66 16.27 5.64
N ASN A 206 2.63 16.03 4.34
CA ASN A 206 3.23 16.88 3.32
C ASN A 206 2.26 17.12 2.17
N THR A 207 1.59 18.27 2.20
CA THR A 207 0.60 18.69 1.20
C THR A 207 1.20 18.93 -0.20
N ALA A 208 2.52 19.06 -0.30
CA ALA A 208 3.23 19.18 -1.57
C ALA A 208 3.52 17.80 -2.24
N THR A 209 3.07 16.70 -1.66
CA THR A 209 3.27 15.37 -2.24
C THR A 209 2.44 15.20 -3.51
N THR A 210 3.10 14.73 -4.58
CA THR A 210 2.48 14.39 -5.87
C THR A 210 2.81 12.95 -6.22
N TYR A 211 1.81 12.18 -6.63
CA TYR A 211 1.99 10.77 -6.97
C TYR A 211 2.16 10.59 -8.47
N VAL A 212 3.23 9.88 -8.83
CA VAL A 212 3.63 9.63 -10.21
C VAL A 212 3.88 8.14 -10.44
N THR A 213 3.78 7.69 -11.70
CA THR A 213 4.12 6.31 -12.07
C THR A 213 5.59 6.18 -12.44
N THR A 214 6.07 4.95 -12.51
CA THR A 214 7.40 4.66 -13.10
C THR A 214 7.45 5.08 -14.57
N ASP A 215 6.32 5.00 -15.28
CA ASP A 215 6.19 5.42 -16.67
C ASP A 215 6.32 6.94 -16.80
N ASN A 216 5.68 7.74 -15.93
CA ASN A 216 5.88 9.18 -15.87
C ASN A 216 7.37 9.54 -15.67
N LEU A 217 8.07 8.82 -14.80
CA LEU A 217 9.48 9.08 -14.52
C LEU A 217 10.38 8.80 -15.75
N LYS A 218 10.08 7.75 -16.51
CA LYS A 218 10.88 7.32 -17.66
C LYS A 218 10.56 8.10 -18.94
N ASN A 219 9.28 8.28 -19.22
CA ASN A 219 8.81 8.81 -20.50
C ASN A 219 8.56 10.32 -20.47
N ASN A 220 8.43 10.93 -19.27
CA ASN A 220 8.23 12.36 -19.14
C ASN A 220 9.06 12.96 -17.99
N PRO A 221 10.40 12.93 -18.06
CA PRO A 221 11.25 13.48 -17.01
C PRO A 221 11.09 14.99 -16.82
N SER A 222 10.72 15.74 -17.88
CA SER A 222 10.45 17.18 -17.79
C SER A 222 9.26 17.51 -16.89
N LEU A 223 8.25 16.65 -16.84
CA LEU A 223 7.14 16.77 -15.90
C LEU A 223 7.61 16.68 -14.45
N ILE A 224 8.49 15.74 -14.16
CA ILE A 224 9.04 15.55 -12.81
C ILE A 224 9.87 16.77 -12.38
N ASP A 225 10.69 17.30 -13.29
CA ASP A 225 11.51 18.47 -13.01
C ASP A 225 10.66 19.74 -12.83
N ASP A 226 9.57 19.85 -13.58
CA ASP A 226 8.61 20.95 -13.43
C ASP A 226 7.88 20.90 -12.08
N MET A 227 7.39 19.72 -11.67
CA MET A 227 6.80 19.51 -10.34
C MET A 227 7.75 19.94 -9.24
N ARG A 228 9.03 19.52 -9.32
CA ARG A 228 10.06 19.90 -8.32
C ARG A 228 10.33 21.39 -8.30
N ARG A 229 10.41 22.05 -9.47
CA ARG A 229 10.57 23.51 -9.56
C ARG A 229 9.40 24.25 -8.94
N ASN A 230 8.19 23.73 -9.06
CA ASN A 230 6.98 24.29 -8.47
C ASN A 230 6.77 23.88 -7.00
N GLY A 231 7.78 23.26 -6.37
CA GLY A 231 7.79 22.95 -4.94
C GLY A 231 7.07 21.66 -4.57
N TYR A 232 6.65 20.85 -5.56
CA TYR A 232 6.05 19.53 -5.31
C TYR A 232 7.12 18.47 -5.06
N ASN A 233 6.74 17.44 -4.29
CA ASN A 233 7.56 16.27 -4.00
C ASN A 233 6.97 15.04 -4.72
N PRO A 234 7.48 14.68 -5.92
CA PRO A 234 6.98 13.52 -6.66
C PRO A 234 7.41 12.21 -6.00
N VAL A 235 6.44 11.35 -5.71
CA VAL A 235 6.60 10.01 -5.14
C VAL A 235 6.13 8.97 -6.14
N VAL A 236 7.01 8.02 -6.46
CA VAL A 236 6.71 6.96 -7.42
C VAL A 236 5.86 5.88 -6.76
N VAL A 237 4.74 5.54 -7.38
CA VAL A 237 3.81 4.51 -6.90
C VAL A 237 3.38 3.60 -8.06
N PRO A 238 2.82 2.40 -7.79
CA PRO A 238 2.29 1.53 -8.84
C PRO A 238 1.13 2.18 -9.62
N ASP A 239 1.01 1.88 -10.91
CA ASP A 239 -0.05 2.40 -11.79
C ASP A 239 -1.46 2.09 -11.27
N ASN A 240 -1.67 0.87 -10.77
CA ASN A 240 -2.95 0.47 -10.19
C ASN A 240 -3.32 1.27 -8.92
N LEU A 241 -2.35 1.88 -8.25
CA LEU A 241 -2.60 2.75 -7.11
C LEU A 241 -3.03 4.15 -7.56
N ILE A 242 -2.44 4.68 -8.64
CA ILE A 242 -2.85 5.95 -9.26
C ILE A 242 -4.34 5.91 -9.64
N ASN A 243 -4.79 4.86 -10.34
CA ASN A 243 -6.19 4.73 -10.71
C ASN A 243 -7.13 4.79 -9.49
N LYS A 244 -6.74 4.16 -8.38
CA LYS A 244 -7.51 4.23 -7.13
C LYS A 244 -7.48 5.58 -6.45
N MET A 245 -6.39 6.33 -6.58
CA MET A 245 -6.31 7.71 -6.10
C MET A 245 -7.25 8.62 -6.91
N GLU A 246 -7.33 8.42 -8.21
CA GLU A 246 -8.25 9.16 -9.09
C GLU A 246 -9.71 8.83 -8.77
N ASP A 247 -10.04 7.55 -8.57
CA ASP A 247 -11.37 7.12 -8.11
C ASP A 247 -11.73 7.74 -6.75
N TYR A 248 -10.78 7.75 -5.81
CA TYR A 248 -10.96 8.37 -4.50
C TYR A 248 -11.21 9.88 -4.63
N ASN A 249 -10.45 10.57 -5.48
CA ASN A 249 -10.56 12.01 -5.69
C ASN A 249 -11.92 12.42 -6.26
N THR A 250 -12.60 11.55 -7.03
CA THR A 250 -13.94 11.85 -7.58
C THR A 250 -15.01 12.01 -6.50
N GLY A 251 -14.82 11.40 -5.31
CA GLY A 251 -15.73 11.49 -4.17
C GLY A 251 -15.17 12.23 -2.95
N ALA A 252 -13.95 12.75 -3.04
CA ALA A 252 -13.30 13.42 -1.92
C ALA A 252 -13.80 14.86 -1.73
N GLU A 253 -13.83 15.31 -0.48
CA GLU A 253 -14.05 16.70 -0.15
C GLU A 253 -12.88 17.57 -0.65
N GLU A 254 -13.18 18.82 -0.99
CA GLU A 254 -12.17 19.80 -1.39
C GLU A 254 -11.07 19.93 -0.33
N GLY A 255 -9.80 19.82 -0.74
CA GLY A 255 -8.64 19.84 0.16
C GLY A 255 -8.21 18.47 0.72
N LYS A 256 -8.92 17.38 0.43
CA LYS A 256 -8.52 16.00 0.79
C LYS A 256 -8.11 15.14 -0.41
N THR A 257 -7.92 15.77 -1.55
CA THR A 257 -7.52 15.09 -2.80
C THR A 257 -6.04 14.68 -2.76
N LEU A 258 -5.74 13.54 -3.38
CA LEU A 258 -4.38 13.06 -3.59
C LEU A 258 -3.89 13.57 -4.95
N VAL A 259 -2.93 14.48 -4.97
CA VAL A 259 -2.46 15.10 -6.22
C VAL A 259 -1.68 14.06 -7.04
N THR A 260 -2.27 13.61 -8.14
CA THR A 260 -1.61 12.74 -9.12
C THR A 260 -0.94 13.57 -10.23
N ALA A 261 -0.07 12.93 -11.04
CA ALA A 261 0.52 13.58 -12.21
C ALA A 261 -0.56 14.17 -13.13
N ASN A 262 -1.64 13.44 -13.39
CA ASN A 262 -2.72 13.91 -14.24
C ASN A 262 -3.47 15.12 -13.66
N GLN A 263 -3.64 15.13 -12.34
CA GLN A 263 -4.28 16.27 -11.68
C GLN A 263 -3.38 17.49 -11.72
N TYR A 264 -2.08 17.34 -11.46
CA TYR A 264 -1.09 18.41 -11.58
C TYR A 264 -1.12 19.03 -12.98
N ILE A 265 -1.09 18.20 -14.03
CA ILE A 265 -1.18 18.66 -15.43
C ILE A 265 -2.46 19.47 -15.66
N LYS A 266 -3.61 18.99 -15.20
CA LYS A 266 -4.89 19.72 -15.34
C LYS A 266 -4.89 21.06 -14.60
N GLU A 267 -4.30 21.12 -13.42
CA GLU A 267 -4.21 22.35 -12.65
C GLU A 267 -3.29 23.37 -13.33
N GLU A 268 -2.14 22.95 -13.85
CA GLU A 268 -1.23 23.82 -14.60
C GLU A 268 -1.89 24.33 -15.89
N GLN A 269 -2.62 23.49 -16.62
CA GLN A 269 -3.38 23.90 -17.80
C GLN A 269 -4.45 24.95 -17.45
N ASN A 270 -5.12 24.85 -16.31
CA ASN A 270 -6.16 25.77 -15.89
C ASN A 270 -5.63 27.11 -15.35
N ARG A 271 -4.36 27.16 -14.90
CA ARG A 271 -3.76 28.38 -14.33
C ARG A 271 -3.31 29.39 -15.37
N PHE A 272 -3.08 28.96 -16.60
CA PHE A 272 -2.46 29.79 -17.61
C PHE A 272 -3.48 30.49 -18.51
N THR A 273 -3.31 31.80 -18.70
CA THR A 273 -4.05 32.58 -19.71
C THR A 273 -3.18 32.70 -20.95
N PRO A 274 -3.64 32.23 -22.13
CA PRO A 274 -2.84 32.30 -23.35
C PRO A 274 -2.47 33.73 -23.73
N GLN A 275 -1.24 33.98 -24.15
CA GLN A 275 -0.80 35.29 -24.64
C GLN A 275 -1.21 35.44 -26.07
N ILE A 276 -2.33 36.12 -26.30
CA ILE A 276 -2.91 36.34 -27.63
C ILE A 276 -2.04 37.36 -28.39
N VAL A 277 -1.75 37.04 -29.62
CA VAL A 277 -1.04 37.92 -30.57
C VAL A 277 -2.07 38.68 -31.40
N GLU A 278 -1.99 40.00 -31.35
CA GLU A 278 -2.83 40.81 -32.20
C GLU A 278 -2.46 40.61 -33.68
N ILE A 279 -3.48 40.36 -34.54
CA ILE A 279 -3.27 40.04 -35.95
C ILE A 279 -2.48 41.14 -36.68
N ASP A 280 -2.65 42.41 -36.27
CA ASP A 280 -1.95 43.55 -36.85
C ASP A 280 -0.46 43.60 -36.42
N SER A 281 -0.05 42.84 -35.44
CA SER A 281 1.35 42.71 -35.01
C SER A 281 2.12 41.62 -35.74
N LEU A 282 1.44 40.85 -36.60
CA LEU A 282 2.08 39.81 -37.40
C LEU A 282 2.97 40.43 -38.49
N SER A 283 4.12 39.80 -38.75
CA SER A 283 4.96 40.18 -39.90
C SER A 283 4.22 39.95 -41.22
N VAL A 284 4.68 40.56 -42.28
CA VAL A 284 4.11 40.40 -43.62
C VAL A 284 4.08 38.92 -44.07
N ALA A 285 5.12 38.13 -43.68
CA ALA A 285 5.19 36.73 -44.01
C ALA A 285 4.14 35.90 -43.21
N GLU A 286 4.08 36.10 -41.90
CA GLU A 286 3.10 35.47 -41.04
C GLU A 286 1.67 35.81 -41.43
N ARG A 287 1.43 37.08 -41.76
CA ARG A 287 0.12 37.55 -42.19
C ARG A 287 -0.34 36.85 -43.47
N ARG A 288 0.55 36.63 -44.43
CA ARG A 288 0.22 35.90 -45.68
C ARG A 288 -0.24 34.48 -45.41
N VAL A 289 0.36 33.81 -44.44
CA VAL A 289 -0.04 32.46 -44.02
C VAL A 289 -1.35 32.48 -43.30
N TYR A 290 -1.54 33.42 -42.37
CA TYR A 290 -2.79 33.58 -41.63
C TYR A 290 -4.00 33.89 -42.54
N ASP A 291 -3.84 34.76 -43.55
CA ASP A 291 -4.88 35.15 -44.48
C ASP A 291 -5.40 34.00 -45.37
N ILE A 292 -4.71 32.84 -45.38
CA ILE A 292 -5.17 31.65 -46.10
C ILE A 292 -6.10 30.78 -45.20
N THR A 293 -6.33 31.14 -43.94
CA THR A 293 -7.16 30.38 -42.99
C THR A 293 -8.49 29.94 -43.55
N ASP A 294 -9.24 30.86 -44.18
CA ASP A 294 -10.56 30.53 -44.73
C ASP A 294 -10.49 29.51 -45.87
N LYS A 295 -9.45 29.62 -46.74
CA LYS A 295 -9.23 28.62 -47.79
C LYS A 295 -8.87 27.24 -47.27
N ILE A 296 -8.11 27.17 -46.16
CA ILE A 296 -7.81 25.89 -45.50
C ILE A 296 -9.11 25.31 -44.91
N LEU A 297 -9.94 26.11 -44.29
CA LEU A 297 -11.22 25.67 -43.71
C LEU A 297 -12.21 25.20 -44.77
N GLU A 298 -12.18 25.80 -45.97
CA GLU A 298 -13.01 25.36 -47.10
C GLU A 298 -12.75 23.90 -47.49
N LEU A 299 -11.51 23.36 -47.26
CA LEU A 299 -11.18 21.96 -47.52
C LEU A 299 -11.99 20.98 -46.68
N ILE A 300 -12.47 21.43 -45.52
CA ILE A 300 -13.27 20.61 -44.58
C ILE A 300 -14.75 21.02 -44.56
N GLY A 301 -15.17 21.82 -45.55
CA GLY A 301 -16.57 22.30 -45.64
C GLY A 301 -16.87 23.55 -44.83
N GLY A 302 -15.86 24.30 -44.43
CA GLY A 302 -15.94 25.56 -43.69
C GLY A 302 -15.54 25.43 -42.21
N LYS A 303 -15.57 26.57 -41.51
CA LYS A 303 -15.25 26.60 -40.07
C LYS A 303 -16.27 25.75 -39.27
N PRO A 304 -15.81 24.84 -38.38
CA PRO A 304 -16.70 24.04 -37.55
C PRO A 304 -17.67 24.93 -36.73
N ARG A 305 -18.95 24.51 -36.61
CA ARG A 305 -20.01 25.32 -35.98
C ARG A 305 -19.75 25.70 -34.54
N ASN A 306 -19.02 24.87 -33.82
CA ASN A 306 -18.64 25.06 -32.40
C ASN A 306 -17.41 25.94 -32.23
N VAL A 307 -16.64 26.25 -33.28
CA VAL A 307 -15.48 27.14 -33.23
C VAL A 307 -15.93 28.59 -33.47
N LYS A 308 -15.83 29.45 -32.47
CA LYS A 308 -16.12 30.88 -32.57
C LYS A 308 -14.99 31.63 -33.26
N CYS A 309 -13.76 31.42 -32.82
CA CYS A 309 -12.57 32.11 -33.31
C CYS A 309 -11.35 31.22 -33.37
N ILE A 310 -10.38 31.61 -34.18
CA ILE A 310 -9.03 31.04 -34.26
C ILE A 310 -8.10 32.19 -33.89
N GLN A 311 -7.27 31.96 -32.88
CA GLN A 311 -6.37 32.96 -32.31
C GLN A 311 -4.93 32.50 -32.39
N ILE A 312 -4.03 33.42 -32.73
CA ILE A 312 -2.60 33.19 -32.68
C ILE A 312 -2.11 33.57 -31.30
N VAL A 313 -1.23 32.73 -30.72
CA VAL A 313 -0.67 32.96 -29.38
C VAL A 313 0.86 32.81 -29.40
N GLU A 314 1.55 33.57 -28.57
CA GLU A 314 2.99 33.37 -28.36
C GLU A 314 3.26 32.08 -27.58
N LYS A 315 2.44 31.83 -26.52
CA LYS A 315 2.49 30.62 -25.70
C LYS A 315 1.09 30.09 -25.47
N ILE A 316 0.93 28.77 -25.50
CA ILE A 316 -0.33 28.07 -25.15
C ILE A 316 -0.34 27.79 -23.66
N TYR A 317 0.82 27.42 -23.09
CA TYR A 317 1.04 27.17 -21.67
C TYR A 317 2.37 27.79 -21.23
N GLU A 318 2.50 28.08 -19.94
CA GLU A 318 3.76 28.64 -19.38
C GLU A 318 4.78 27.55 -19.10
N SER A 319 4.31 26.38 -18.68
CA SER A 319 5.19 25.25 -18.33
C SER A 319 5.89 24.64 -19.55
N GLU A 320 7.17 24.35 -19.40
CA GLU A 320 7.99 23.74 -20.44
C GLU A 320 7.54 22.31 -20.83
N ILE A 321 6.75 21.64 -19.97
CA ILE A 321 6.19 20.31 -20.27
C ILE A 321 5.22 20.35 -21.47
N PHE A 322 4.68 21.52 -21.82
CA PHE A 322 3.78 21.73 -22.95
C PHE A 322 4.44 22.44 -24.13
N ASN A 323 5.77 22.52 -24.16
CA ASN A 323 6.48 23.20 -25.24
C ASN A 323 6.21 22.61 -26.64
N GLU A 324 5.90 21.32 -26.72
CA GLU A 324 5.56 20.64 -27.97
C GLU A 324 4.13 20.93 -28.45
N THR A 325 3.27 21.44 -27.58
CA THR A 325 1.90 21.81 -27.95
C THR A 325 1.93 23.01 -28.87
N VAL A 326 1.56 22.83 -30.12
CA VAL A 326 1.58 23.88 -31.18
C VAL A 326 0.20 24.38 -31.54
N GLY A 327 -0.87 23.62 -31.22
CA GLY A 327 -2.28 23.97 -31.33
C GLY A 327 -3.05 23.52 -30.11
N LEU A 328 -4.25 24.07 -29.91
CA LEU A 328 -5.17 23.66 -28.85
C LEU A 328 -6.60 24.03 -29.22
N TRP A 329 -7.50 23.02 -29.25
CA TRP A 329 -8.93 23.27 -29.18
C TRP A 329 -9.39 23.48 -27.76
N GLU A 330 -9.96 24.63 -27.44
CA GLU A 330 -10.46 24.99 -26.11
C GLU A 330 -12.01 24.99 -26.08
N PRO A 331 -12.64 23.86 -25.66
CA PRO A 331 -14.11 23.71 -25.70
C PRO A 331 -14.87 24.72 -24.86
N LYS A 332 -14.32 25.13 -23.71
CA LYS A 332 -14.97 26.10 -22.80
C LYS A 332 -15.17 27.46 -23.43
N GLU A 333 -14.17 27.93 -24.19
CA GLU A 333 -14.17 29.23 -24.85
C GLU A 333 -14.62 29.12 -26.29
N ASN A 334 -14.78 27.92 -26.83
CA ASN A 334 -15.11 27.67 -28.24
C ASN A 334 -14.12 28.29 -29.21
N ARG A 335 -12.81 28.18 -28.92
CA ARG A 335 -11.76 28.77 -29.73
C ARG A 335 -10.62 27.76 -30.01
N ILE A 336 -9.94 27.96 -31.13
CA ILE A 336 -8.70 27.27 -31.47
C ILE A 336 -7.55 28.23 -31.25
N LEU A 337 -6.54 27.80 -30.52
CA LEU A 337 -5.30 28.51 -30.30
C LEU A 337 -4.18 27.85 -31.11
N ILE A 338 -3.39 28.66 -31.84
CA ILE A 338 -2.25 28.17 -32.61
C ILE A 338 -1.02 29.01 -32.27
N LYS A 339 0.10 28.35 -31.99
CA LYS A 339 1.36 29.08 -31.72
C LYS A 339 1.82 29.86 -32.93
N ARG A 340 2.31 31.09 -32.70
CA ARG A 340 2.82 32.01 -33.73
C ARG A 340 3.87 31.39 -34.64
N ASN A 341 4.75 30.52 -34.09
CA ASN A 341 5.80 29.85 -34.84
C ASN A 341 5.26 28.93 -35.95
N GLN A 342 3.98 28.50 -35.90
CA GLN A 342 3.33 27.73 -36.93
C GLN A 342 3.08 28.56 -38.23
N LEU A 343 3.03 29.86 -38.09
CA LEU A 343 2.91 30.78 -39.22
C LEU A 343 4.19 30.92 -40.07
N ASN A 344 5.31 30.34 -39.63
CA ASN A 344 6.54 30.32 -40.41
C ASN A 344 6.42 29.51 -41.70
N GLU A 345 5.55 28.47 -41.70
CA GLU A 345 5.33 27.59 -42.85
C GLU A 345 3.85 27.27 -43.02
N LEU A 346 3.38 27.38 -44.26
CA LEU A 346 1.95 27.12 -44.56
C LEU A 346 1.53 25.68 -44.20
N ASN A 347 2.38 24.69 -44.45
CA ASN A 347 2.07 23.30 -44.14
C ASN A 347 1.92 23.05 -42.64
N SER A 348 2.81 23.63 -41.82
CA SER A 348 2.74 23.54 -40.37
C SER A 348 1.47 24.17 -39.81
N TYR A 349 1.16 25.37 -40.28
CA TYR A 349 -0.06 26.08 -39.88
C TYR A 349 -1.34 25.33 -40.31
N ALA A 350 -1.42 24.89 -41.56
CA ALA A 350 -2.56 24.15 -42.08
C ALA A 350 -2.77 22.82 -41.37
N GLY A 351 -1.68 22.07 -41.12
CA GLY A 351 -1.72 20.82 -40.40
C GLY A 351 -2.23 20.97 -38.98
N THR A 352 -1.69 21.96 -38.26
CA THR A 352 -2.14 22.25 -36.87
C THR A 352 -3.61 22.72 -36.86
N LEU A 353 -3.98 23.62 -37.74
CA LEU A 353 -5.38 24.13 -37.82
C LEU A 353 -6.38 23.01 -38.10
N LEU A 354 -6.09 22.12 -39.07
CA LEU A 354 -6.97 21.01 -39.40
C LEU A 354 -7.05 19.97 -38.30
N HIS A 355 -5.96 19.74 -37.62
CA HIS A 355 -5.92 18.85 -36.45
C HIS A 355 -6.83 19.36 -35.31
N GLU A 356 -6.70 20.61 -34.95
CA GLU A 356 -7.56 21.21 -33.91
C GLU A 356 -9.06 21.31 -34.36
N CYS A 357 -9.31 21.48 -35.63
CA CYS A 357 -10.67 21.39 -36.19
C CYS A 357 -11.23 19.96 -36.05
N ALA A 358 -10.40 18.92 -36.23
CA ALA A 358 -10.82 17.53 -36.02
C ALA A 358 -11.24 17.29 -34.57
N HIS A 359 -10.47 17.78 -33.59
CA HIS A 359 -10.87 17.75 -32.19
C HIS A 359 -12.18 18.50 -31.92
N ALA A 360 -12.34 19.68 -32.51
CA ALA A 360 -13.57 20.46 -32.39
C ALA A 360 -14.80 19.70 -32.95
N ILE A 361 -14.64 18.96 -34.03
CA ILE A 361 -15.75 18.23 -34.68
C ILE A 361 -16.05 16.93 -33.96
N SER A 362 -15.02 16.15 -33.60
CA SER A 362 -15.14 14.80 -33.02
C SER A 362 -15.41 14.79 -31.50
N GLY A 363 -14.97 15.84 -30.79
CA GLY A 363 -14.95 15.87 -29.34
C GLY A 363 -13.86 14.94 -28.72
N ALA A 364 -13.04 14.30 -29.55
CA ALA A 364 -11.95 13.43 -29.09
C ALA A 364 -10.76 14.27 -28.61
N SER A 365 -9.94 13.70 -27.70
CA SER A 365 -8.66 14.26 -27.25
C SER A 365 -7.50 13.45 -27.81
N ASP A 366 -6.30 14.04 -27.87
CA ASP A 366 -5.07 13.38 -28.37
C ASP A 366 -4.73 12.04 -27.67
N VAL A 367 -5.35 11.75 -26.54
CA VAL A 367 -5.13 10.54 -25.75
C VAL A 367 -6.07 9.40 -26.13
N SER A 368 -7.13 9.67 -26.90
CA SER A 368 -8.06 8.64 -27.37
C SER A 368 -7.48 7.97 -28.63
N ARG A 369 -6.85 6.79 -28.46
CA ARG A 369 -6.68 5.86 -29.57
C ARG A 369 -8.02 5.17 -29.83
N ASP A 370 -8.75 5.65 -30.80
CA ASP A 370 -9.79 4.90 -31.54
C ASP A 370 -9.42 4.89 -33.02
#